data_4444249d1bbdd5976d9149f586426800
#
_entry.id   4444249d1bbdd5976d9149f586426800
#
_cell.length_a   1.000
_cell.length_b   1.000
_cell.length_c   1.000
_cell.angle_alpha   90.00
_cell.angle_beta   90.00
_cell.angle_gamma   90.00
#
_symmetry.space_group_name_H-M   'P 1'
#
loop_
_entity.id
_entity.type
_entity.pdbx_description
1 polymer ?
#
loop_
_entity_poly.entity_id
_entity_poly.type
_entity_poly.pdbx_seq_one_letter_code
_entity_poly.pdbx_strand_id
1 'polypeptide(L)'
;MAIMSFAFLLMTYNAAAQINTTVADTTILKPETVKDSLPLNDLKSGFNNLFQTAMLGDGINPGKLNPMAVSFVQNYIKKNEKGFKEMKKWAAPYFNMMDEVLSAHGIPKELKYLAVIESGLRYNAISWTGAVGPWAFMPAAARQYGLSISRQNDERLDYYKSTHAAARFLTDLYVRYGDWLLVVAAYNCGPGNVSKAIKKCGSTDFWKLQYYLPDESMNHVKKFIGTHYIFEGEGGVTTLTKEELKDAALTTNINLSKDELKESKVLKISGRYYAAVIAKHILMSEKEFNRYNPGFNSEIAISGSYELRLPESKMNLFNNNKTIILKESMDQLLATGS
;
A
#
# COMPACT_ATOMS: atom_id res chain seq x y z
N MET A 1 -31.27 -31.08 -4.38
CA MET A 1 -30.34 -32.01 -5.04
C MET A 1 -30.47 -31.77 -6.53
N ALA A 2 -29.63 -30.95 -7.13
CA ALA A 2 -29.58 -30.73 -8.56
C ALA A 2 -28.10 -30.45 -8.91
N ILE A 3 -27.48 -31.44 -9.50
CA ILE A 3 -26.11 -31.47 -10.00
C ILE A 3 -26.15 -30.85 -11.40
N MET A 4 -25.45 -29.72 -11.59
CA MET A 4 -25.20 -29.17 -12.92
C MET A 4 -23.79 -29.56 -13.35
N SER A 5 -23.74 -30.54 -14.28
CA SER A 5 -22.57 -30.90 -15.08
C SER A 5 -22.20 -29.75 -16.02
N PHE A 6 -20.96 -29.30 -15.96
CA PHE A 6 -20.36 -28.48 -17.01
C PHE A 6 -19.44 -29.33 -17.86
N ALA A 7 -19.79 -29.48 -19.13
CA ALA A 7 -19.05 -30.21 -20.12
C ALA A 7 -17.77 -29.47 -20.56
N PHE A 8 -16.66 -30.18 -20.54
CA PHE A 8 -15.36 -29.74 -21.06
C PHE A 8 -15.34 -29.96 -22.58
N LEU A 9 -15.07 -28.89 -23.33
CA LEU A 9 -14.72 -28.99 -24.73
C LEU A 9 -13.20 -28.93 -24.91
N LEU A 10 -12.57 -30.08 -25.11
CA LEU A 10 -11.16 -30.19 -25.48
C LEU A 10 -11.02 -29.89 -26.98
N MET A 11 -10.39 -28.77 -27.33
CA MET A 11 -9.84 -28.60 -28.68
C MET A 11 -8.34 -28.85 -28.66
N THR A 12 -7.96 -30.00 -29.21
CA THR A 12 -6.58 -30.36 -29.57
C THR A 12 -6.18 -29.61 -30.83
N TYR A 13 -5.19 -28.75 -30.78
CA TYR A 13 -4.53 -28.20 -31.95
C TYR A 13 -3.17 -28.86 -32.12
N ASN A 14 -3.08 -29.78 -33.10
CA ASN A 14 -1.82 -30.26 -33.66
C ASN A 14 -1.37 -29.25 -34.73
N ALA A 15 -0.25 -28.60 -34.51
CA ALA A 15 0.49 -27.91 -35.58
C ALA A 15 1.96 -28.30 -35.48
N ALA A 16 2.35 -29.24 -36.34
CA ALA A 16 3.74 -29.48 -36.66
C ALA A 16 4.24 -28.30 -37.54
N ALA A 17 5.19 -27.53 -37.03
CA ALA A 17 5.91 -26.53 -37.80
C ALA A 17 7.39 -26.93 -37.90
N GLN A 18 7.84 -27.06 -39.12
CA GLN A 18 9.21 -27.36 -39.53
C GLN A 18 10.21 -26.34 -39.01
N ILE A 19 11.31 -26.87 -38.50
CA ILE A 19 12.46 -26.08 -38.04
C ILE A 19 13.30 -25.72 -39.27
N ASN A 20 13.28 -24.45 -39.68
CA ASN A 20 14.30 -23.86 -40.53
C ASN A 20 15.33 -23.15 -39.63
N THR A 21 16.49 -23.76 -39.51
CA THR A 21 17.66 -23.19 -38.87
C THR A 21 18.32 -22.16 -39.79
N THR A 22 18.08 -20.91 -39.56
CA THR A 22 18.99 -19.81 -39.97
C THR A 22 19.66 -19.27 -38.72
N VAL A 23 20.96 -19.53 -38.65
CA VAL A 23 21.86 -18.92 -37.64
C VAL A 23 21.86 -17.43 -37.87
N ALA A 24 21.23 -16.66 -37.01
CA ALA A 24 21.35 -15.21 -36.92
C ALA A 24 22.19 -14.85 -35.72
N ASP A 25 23.24 -14.15 -36.02
CA ASP A 25 24.29 -13.54 -35.20
C ASP A 25 23.72 -12.96 -33.90
N THR A 26 24.06 -13.57 -32.76
CA THR A 26 23.69 -13.10 -31.43
C THR A 26 24.71 -12.05 -30.99
N THR A 27 24.55 -10.82 -31.43
CA THR A 27 25.14 -9.68 -30.75
C THR A 27 24.49 -9.56 -29.37
N ILE A 28 25.24 -10.00 -28.36
CA ILE A 28 24.95 -9.75 -26.94
C ILE A 28 25.01 -8.23 -26.73
N LEU A 29 23.83 -7.59 -26.74
CA LEU A 29 23.71 -6.23 -26.25
C LEU A 29 24.02 -6.25 -24.74
N LYS A 30 25.18 -5.71 -24.36
CA LYS A 30 25.50 -5.36 -23.00
C LYS A 30 24.36 -4.50 -22.44
N PRO A 31 23.92 -4.71 -21.19
CA PRO A 31 22.97 -3.80 -20.57
C PRO A 31 23.61 -2.42 -20.49
N GLU A 32 23.09 -1.48 -21.26
CA GLU A 32 23.37 -0.06 -21.05
C GLU A 32 22.90 0.27 -19.63
N THR A 33 23.85 0.72 -18.84
CA THR A 33 23.59 1.32 -17.53
C THR A 33 22.77 2.59 -17.78
N VAL A 34 21.45 2.48 -17.62
CA VAL A 34 20.56 3.64 -17.51
C VAL A 34 20.93 4.35 -16.21
N LYS A 35 21.91 5.25 -16.31
CA LYS A 35 22.14 6.31 -15.34
C LYS A 35 21.15 7.42 -15.67
N ASP A 36 19.95 7.31 -15.15
CA ASP A 36 19.14 8.45 -14.80
C ASP A 36 18.18 7.94 -13.72
N SER A 37 18.56 8.12 -12.47
CA SER A 37 17.69 7.98 -11.33
C SER A 37 16.58 9.02 -11.46
N LEU A 38 15.38 8.55 -11.83
CA LEU A 38 14.17 9.35 -11.68
C LEU A 38 14.15 9.91 -10.26
N PRO A 39 13.89 11.21 -10.06
CA PRO A 39 13.90 11.79 -8.73
C PRO A 39 12.85 11.05 -7.88
N LEU A 40 13.29 10.51 -6.73
CA LEU A 40 12.47 9.71 -5.79
C LEU A 40 11.15 10.42 -5.39
N ASN A 41 11.09 11.74 -5.53
CA ASN A 41 9.90 12.54 -5.24
C ASN A 41 8.77 12.37 -6.26
N ASP A 42 9.06 11.89 -7.46
CA ASP A 42 8.06 11.78 -8.53
C ASP A 42 7.28 10.45 -8.46
N LEU A 43 7.86 9.40 -7.91
CA LEU A 43 7.22 8.09 -7.74
C LEU A 43 6.00 8.13 -6.81
N LYS A 44 5.95 9.05 -5.84
CA LYS A 44 4.83 9.22 -4.90
C LYS A 44 3.71 10.11 -5.44
N SER A 45 3.96 10.92 -6.45
CA SER A 45 2.98 11.85 -7.02
C SER A 45 1.94 11.19 -7.92
N GLY A 46 2.19 9.97 -8.40
CA GLY A 46 1.35 9.26 -9.37
C GLY A 46 -0.06 8.89 -8.88
N PHE A 47 -0.33 8.90 -7.57
CA PHE A 47 -1.68 8.69 -7.03
C PHE A 47 -2.52 9.96 -6.87
N ASN A 48 -1.95 11.14 -7.07
CA ASN A 48 -2.69 12.41 -6.95
C ASN A 48 -3.84 12.54 -7.94
N ASN A 49 -3.83 11.76 -9.03
CA ASN A 49 -4.88 11.75 -10.06
C ASN A 49 -5.91 10.63 -9.89
N LEU A 50 -5.74 9.71 -8.92
CA LEU A 50 -6.75 8.68 -8.59
C LEU A 50 -8.01 9.28 -8.02
N PHE A 51 -7.88 10.36 -7.27
CA PHE A 51 -8.96 11.07 -6.63
C PHE A 51 -8.86 12.55 -7.01
N GLN A 52 -9.72 13.03 -7.89
CA GLN A 52 -9.81 14.46 -8.15
C GLN A 52 -10.25 15.18 -6.87
N THR A 53 -9.45 16.15 -6.47
CA THR A 53 -9.69 17.00 -5.29
C THR A 53 -10.97 17.81 -5.46
N ALA A 54 -12.06 17.39 -4.82
CA ALA A 54 -13.23 18.23 -4.61
C ALA A 54 -13.76 18.00 -3.20
N MET A 55 -13.84 19.08 -2.43
CA MET A 55 -14.30 19.12 -1.05
C MET A 55 -15.80 18.90 -0.91
N LEU A 56 -16.18 18.23 0.22
CA LEU A 56 -17.45 18.28 0.96
C LEU A 56 -18.63 17.43 0.50
N GLY A 57 -19.09 16.56 1.41
CA GLY A 57 -20.42 15.95 1.42
C GLY A 57 -20.46 14.50 1.95
N ASP A 58 -21.44 14.22 2.79
CA ASP A 58 -21.67 12.91 3.42
C ASP A 58 -21.94 11.80 2.40
N GLY A 59 -21.19 10.69 2.53
CA GLY A 59 -21.32 9.50 1.67
C GLY A 59 -20.15 9.33 0.70
N ILE A 60 -20.19 8.23 -0.09
CA ILE A 60 -19.24 8.04 -1.22
C ILE A 60 -19.43 9.24 -2.15
N ASN A 61 -18.42 10.09 -2.20
CA ASN A 61 -18.47 11.25 -3.06
C ASN A 61 -18.15 10.83 -4.51
N PRO A 62 -19.16 10.66 -5.40
CA PRO A 62 -18.93 10.26 -6.78
C PRO A 62 -18.07 11.26 -7.54
N GLY A 63 -17.97 12.52 -7.06
CA GLY A 63 -17.16 13.55 -7.70
C GLY A 63 -15.65 13.38 -7.54
N LYS A 64 -15.20 12.46 -6.64
CA LYS A 64 -13.78 12.16 -6.44
C LYS A 64 -13.30 10.94 -7.21
N LEU A 65 -14.21 10.07 -7.63
CA LEU A 65 -13.89 8.89 -8.43
C LEU A 65 -14.08 9.21 -9.91
N ASN A 66 -13.25 8.60 -10.76
CA ASN A 66 -13.54 8.63 -12.19
C ASN A 66 -14.94 8.07 -12.44
N PRO A 67 -15.82 8.76 -13.20
CA PRO A 67 -17.21 8.32 -13.46
C PRO A 67 -17.32 6.87 -13.93
N MET A 68 -16.32 6.38 -14.69
CA MET A 68 -16.27 5.00 -15.19
C MET A 68 -16.01 3.95 -14.11
N ALA A 69 -15.59 4.37 -12.91
CA ALA A 69 -15.35 3.48 -11.77
C ALA A 69 -16.50 3.49 -10.76
N VAL A 70 -17.29 4.56 -10.69
CA VAL A 70 -18.24 4.82 -9.59
C VAL A 70 -19.17 3.64 -9.33
N SER A 71 -19.89 3.18 -10.34
CA SER A 71 -20.88 2.10 -10.20
C SER A 71 -20.23 0.79 -9.73
N PHE A 72 -19.08 0.44 -10.32
CA PHE A 72 -18.34 -0.76 -9.93
C PHE A 72 -17.85 -0.65 -8.48
N VAL A 73 -17.23 0.46 -8.12
CA VAL A 73 -16.65 0.69 -6.79
C VAL A 73 -17.74 0.67 -5.72
N GLN A 74 -18.88 1.32 -5.95
CA GLN A 74 -20.02 1.30 -5.03
C GLN A 74 -20.51 -0.14 -4.75
N ASN A 75 -20.69 -0.93 -5.80
CA ASN A 75 -21.11 -2.33 -5.67
C ASN A 75 -20.05 -3.18 -4.98
N TYR A 76 -18.79 -2.95 -5.32
CA TYR A 76 -17.65 -3.65 -4.70
C TYR A 76 -17.54 -3.34 -3.19
N ILE A 77 -17.67 -2.08 -2.80
CA ILE A 77 -17.67 -1.65 -1.41
C ILE A 77 -18.81 -2.32 -0.66
N LYS A 78 -20.06 -2.19 -1.15
CA LYS A 78 -21.23 -2.80 -0.53
C LYS A 78 -21.06 -4.30 -0.29
N LYS A 79 -20.44 -5.01 -1.23
CA LYS A 79 -20.21 -6.47 -1.15
C LYS A 79 -19.12 -6.83 -0.14
N ASN A 80 -18.08 -6.02 0.00
CA ASN A 80 -16.85 -6.39 0.72
C ASN A 80 -16.66 -5.65 2.05
N GLU A 81 -17.43 -4.61 2.32
CA GLU A 81 -17.29 -3.73 3.49
C GLU A 81 -17.16 -4.48 4.82
N LYS A 82 -18.06 -5.45 5.07
CA LYS A 82 -18.03 -6.27 6.29
C LYS A 82 -16.71 -7.03 6.43
N GLY A 83 -16.27 -7.68 5.35
CA GLY A 83 -15.02 -8.46 5.36
C GLY A 83 -13.79 -7.57 5.58
N PHE A 84 -13.78 -6.38 4.99
CA PHE A 84 -12.68 -5.44 5.16
C PHE A 84 -12.67 -4.75 6.54
N LYS A 85 -13.84 -4.49 7.13
CA LYS A 85 -13.93 -4.05 8.53
C LYS A 85 -13.34 -5.08 9.49
N GLU A 86 -13.63 -6.37 9.27
CA GLU A 86 -13.01 -7.44 10.07
C GLU A 86 -11.48 -7.54 9.79
N MET A 87 -11.07 -7.39 8.54
CA MET A 87 -9.64 -7.39 8.18
C MET A 87 -8.87 -6.26 8.89
N LYS A 88 -9.42 -5.06 8.99
CA LYS A 88 -8.79 -3.94 9.71
C LYS A 88 -8.38 -4.29 11.13
N LYS A 89 -9.12 -5.16 11.81
CA LYS A 89 -8.85 -5.52 13.21
C LYS A 89 -7.54 -6.29 13.40
N TRP A 90 -7.12 -7.05 12.39
CA TRP A 90 -5.94 -7.92 12.47
C TRP A 90 -4.83 -7.58 11.47
N ALA A 91 -5.13 -6.82 10.41
CA ALA A 91 -4.20 -6.59 9.32
C ALA A 91 -3.12 -5.52 9.64
N ALA A 92 -3.30 -4.72 10.68
CA ALA A 92 -2.41 -3.60 10.99
C ALA A 92 -0.91 -3.97 11.05
N PRO A 93 -0.47 -5.07 11.70
CA PRO A 93 0.96 -5.44 11.72
C PRO A 93 1.50 -5.73 10.32
N TYR A 94 0.71 -6.37 9.46
CA TYR A 94 1.10 -6.67 8.08
C TYR A 94 1.16 -5.41 7.23
N PHE A 95 0.19 -4.50 7.38
CA PHE A 95 0.18 -3.22 6.69
C PHE A 95 1.36 -2.34 7.10
N ASN A 96 1.68 -2.27 8.39
CA ASN A 96 2.82 -1.49 8.86
C ASN A 96 4.14 -2.01 8.25
N MET A 97 4.36 -3.32 8.26
CA MET A 97 5.52 -3.93 7.61
C MET A 97 5.56 -3.65 6.11
N MET A 98 4.42 -3.79 5.41
CA MET A 98 4.34 -3.49 3.98
C MET A 98 4.61 -2.01 3.71
N ASP A 99 4.09 -1.09 4.53
CA ASP A 99 4.33 0.35 4.43
C ASP A 99 5.82 0.69 4.57
N GLU A 100 6.53 0.05 5.51
CA GLU A 100 7.97 0.21 5.69
C GLU A 100 8.74 -0.27 4.45
N VAL A 101 8.42 -1.48 3.96
CA VAL A 101 9.10 -2.06 2.80
C VAL A 101 8.84 -1.25 1.53
N LEU A 102 7.58 -0.92 1.23
CA LEU A 102 7.22 -0.16 0.03
C LEU A 102 7.85 1.24 0.06
N SER A 103 7.82 1.91 1.23
CA SER A 103 8.47 3.21 1.42
C SER A 103 9.99 3.14 1.26
N ALA A 104 10.64 2.07 1.72
CA ALA A 104 12.07 1.85 1.53
C ALA A 104 12.46 1.69 0.04
N HIS A 105 11.54 1.16 -0.78
CA HIS A 105 11.69 1.10 -2.23
C HIS A 105 11.26 2.39 -2.96
N GLY A 106 10.82 3.43 -2.23
CA GLY A 106 10.40 4.71 -2.80
C GLY A 106 9.07 4.69 -3.55
N ILE A 107 8.28 3.62 -3.42
CA ILE A 107 6.98 3.48 -4.07
C ILE A 107 5.82 3.75 -3.09
N PRO A 108 4.62 4.08 -3.60
CA PRO A 108 3.46 4.36 -2.76
C PRO A 108 3.09 3.17 -1.89
N LYS A 109 2.91 3.42 -0.59
CA LYS A 109 2.51 2.41 0.39
C LYS A 109 1.09 1.88 0.16
N GLU A 110 0.24 2.63 -0.53
CA GLU A 110 -1.12 2.24 -0.91
C GLU A 110 -1.15 1.00 -1.82
N LEU A 111 -0.04 0.71 -2.50
CA LEU A 111 0.11 -0.52 -3.32
C LEU A 111 0.00 -1.81 -2.48
N LYS A 112 0.11 -1.75 -1.15
CA LYS A 112 -0.20 -2.88 -0.26
C LYS A 112 -1.60 -3.46 -0.47
N TYR A 113 -2.56 -2.65 -0.95
CA TYR A 113 -3.92 -3.12 -1.24
C TYR A 113 -4.00 -4.09 -2.41
N LEU A 114 -2.94 -4.21 -3.23
CA LEU A 114 -2.82 -5.33 -4.16
C LEU A 114 -2.82 -6.68 -3.43
N ALA A 115 -2.05 -6.82 -2.34
CA ALA A 115 -2.04 -8.06 -1.57
C ALA A 115 -3.42 -8.39 -0.96
N VAL A 116 -4.23 -7.37 -0.67
CA VAL A 116 -5.61 -7.57 -0.21
C VAL A 116 -6.47 -8.17 -1.32
N ILE A 117 -6.43 -7.62 -2.53
CA ILE A 117 -7.27 -8.09 -3.64
C ILE A 117 -6.77 -9.40 -4.25
N GLU A 118 -5.48 -9.70 -4.15
CA GLU A 118 -4.87 -10.94 -4.66
C GLU A 118 -5.15 -12.15 -3.76
N SER A 119 -5.03 -11.98 -2.45
CA SER A 119 -5.08 -13.12 -1.53
C SER A 119 -5.96 -12.92 -0.30
N GLY A 120 -6.46 -11.69 -0.06
CA GLY A 120 -7.03 -11.30 1.23
C GLY A 120 -5.97 -11.32 2.35
N LEU A 121 -4.73 -10.97 2.06
CA LEU A 121 -3.57 -11.06 2.95
C LEU A 121 -3.30 -12.47 3.50
N ARG A 122 -3.68 -13.54 2.81
CA ARG A 122 -3.42 -14.91 3.27
C ARG A 122 -2.06 -15.38 2.78
N TYR A 123 -1.16 -15.72 3.71
CA TYR A 123 0.18 -16.22 3.39
C TYR A 123 0.15 -17.53 2.56
N ASN A 124 -0.82 -18.39 2.85
CA ASN A 124 -0.98 -19.71 2.22
C ASN A 124 -2.01 -19.71 1.08
N ALA A 125 -2.36 -18.56 0.52
CA ALA A 125 -3.25 -18.51 -0.62
C ALA A 125 -2.59 -19.18 -1.83
N ILE A 126 -3.35 -20.03 -2.52
CA ILE A 126 -2.94 -20.69 -3.76
C ILE A 126 -4.05 -20.48 -4.77
N SER A 127 -3.72 -19.85 -5.90
CA SER A 127 -4.65 -19.76 -7.02
C SER A 127 -4.72 -21.06 -7.81
N TRP A 128 -5.78 -21.25 -8.57
CA TRP A 128 -5.90 -22.40 -9.48
C TRP A 128 -4.81 -22.43 -10.57
N THR A 129 -4.21 -21.29 -10.90
CA THR A 129 -3.09 -21.14 -11.84
C THR A 129 -1.72 -21.38 -11.21
N GLY A 130 -1.63 -21.59 -9.89
CA GLY A 130 -0.39 -21.81 -9.16
C GLY A 130 0.32 -20.56 -8.66
N ALA A 131 -0.37 -19.42 -8.65
CA ALA A 131 0.10 -18.24 -7.93
C ALA A 131 -0.04 -18.46 -6.41
N VAL A 132 0.93 -18.01 -5.61
CA VAL A 132 1.03 -18.35 -4.20
C VAL A 132 1.39 -17.12 -3.36
N GLY A 133 0.86 -17.12 -2.12
CA GLY A 133 1.22 -16.18 -1.07
C GLY A 133 0.45 -14.87 -1.09
N PRO A 134 0.80 -13.93 -0.20
CA PRO A 134 0.07 -12.68 -0.01
C PRO A 134 -0.04 -11.87 -1.30
N TRP A 135 1.00 -11.87 -2.11
CA TRP A 135 1.13 -11.13 -3.36
C TRP A 135 0.77 -11.96 -4.59
N ALA A 136 0.27 -13.20 -4.42
CA ALA A 136 -0.10 -14.12 -5.49
C ALA A 136 0.96 -14.28 -6.59
N PHE A 137 2.22 -14.46 -6.19
CA PHE A 137 3.31 -14.61 -7.15
C PHE A 137 3.24 -15.92 -7.93
N MET A 138 3.29 -15.81 -9.27
CA MET A 138 3.59 -16.95 -10.13
C MET A 138 5.06 -17.37 -9.98
N PRO A 139 5.40 -18.66 -10.10
CA PRO A 139 6.77 -19.14 -9.85
C PRO A 139 7.85 -18.44 -10.67
N ALA A 140 7.58 -18.14 -11.93
CA ALA A 140 8.54 -17.46 -12.80
C ALA A 140 8.83 -16.03 -12.32
N ALA A 141 7.77 -15.24 -12.05
CA ALA A 141 7.90 -13.89 -11.55
C ALA A 141 8.58 -13.88 -10.16
N ALA A 142 8.20 -14.80 -9.27
CA ALA A 142 8.82 -14.89 -7.95
C ALA A 142 10.34 -15.05 -8.03
N ARG A 143 10.83 -15.97 -8.86
CA ARG A 143 12.28 -16.19 -9.06
C ARG A 143 12.95 -15.00 -9.72
N GLN A 144 12.31 -14.35 -10.70
CA GLN A 144 12.82 -13.15 -11.35
C GLN A 144 13.06 -12.01 -10.34
N TYR A 145 12.19 -11.91 -9.35
CA TYR A 145 12.28 -10.88 -8.31
C TYR A 145 12.95 -11.37 -7.01
N GLY A 146 13.72 -12.48 -7.09
CA GLY A 146 14.65 -12.93 -6.06
C GLY A 146 14.04 -13.76 -4.95
N LEU A 147 12.85 -14.38 -5.17
CA LEU A 147 12.29 -15.35 -4.23
C LEU A 147 12.75 -16.77 -4.55
N SER A 148 13.20 -17.47 -3.55
CA SER A 148 13.54 -18.89 -3.63
C SER A 148 12.27 -19.75 -3.54
N ILE A 149 12.15 -20.72 -4.45
CA ILE A 149 11.06 -21.68 -4.45
C ILE A 149 11.66 -23.07 -4.55
N SER A 150 11.58 -23.82 -3.46
CA SER A 150 11.96 -25.22 -3.37
C SER A 150 10.86 -26.03 -2.71
N ARG A 151 11.06 -27.35 -2.64
CA ARG A 151 10.12 -28.28 -2.01
C ARG A 151 10.02 -28.06 -0.48
N GLN A 152 11.11 -27.58 0.15
CA GLN A 152 11.20 -27.35 1.59
C GLN A 152 10.94 -25.90 1.98
N ASN A 153 11.11 -24.96 1.07
CA ASN A 153 10.97 -23.53 1.35
C ASN A 153 10.41 -22.78 0.15
N ASP A 154 9.29 -22.14 0.34
CA ASP A 154 8.66 -21.28 -0.66
C ASP A 154 8.54 -19.86 -0.10
N GLU A 155 9.47 -18.98 -0.50
CA GLU A 155 9.54 -17.62 0.00
C GLU A 155 8.39 -16.72 -0.47
N ARG A 156 7.53 -17.20 -1.37
CA ARG A 156 6.28 -16.51 -1.71
C ARG A 156 5.31 -16.46 -0.53
N LEU A 157 5.43 -17.41 0.42
CA LEU A 157 4.63 -17.47 1.64
C LEU A 157 5.09 -16.48 2.71
N ASP A 158 6.31 -15.99 2.62
CA ASP A 158 6.89 -15.04 3.55
C ASP A 158 6.43 -13.62 3.21
N TYR A 159 5.76 -12.98 4.15
CA TYR A 159 5.22 -11.62 3.94
C TYR A 159 6.31 -10.60 3.65
N TYR A 160 7.41 -10.62 4.40
CA TYR A 160 8.48 -9.64 4.26
C TYR A 160 9.23 -9.81 2.95
N LYS A 161 9.69 -11.03 2.65
CA LYS A 161 10.42 -11.33 1.41
C LYS A 161 9.57 -11.11 0.17
N SER A 162 8.32 -11.58 0.20
CA SER A 162 7.40 -11.41 -0.93
C SER A 162 7.01 -9.94 -1.14
N THR A 163 6.94 -9.12 -0.08
CA THR A 163 6.72 -7.67 -0.23
C THR A 163 7.91 -6.98 -0.88
N HIS A 164 9.15 -7.34 -0.52
CA HIS A 164 10.33 -6.83 -1.21
C HIS A 164 10.37 -7.22 -2.69
N ALA A 165 9.97 -8.45 -3.02
CA ALA A 165 9.86 -8.89 -4.41
C ALA A 165 8.77 -8.11 -5.16
N ALA A 166 7.61 -7.92 -4.53
CA ALA A 166 6.52 -7.13 -5.10
C ALA A 166 6.92 -5.68 -5.34
N ALA A 167 7.64 -5.07 -4.39
CA ALA A 167 8.14 -3.71 -4.53
C ALA A 167 9.05 -3.56 -5.76
N ARG A 168 9.99 -4.49 -5.97
CA ARG A 168 10.85 -4.50 -7.17
C ARG A 168 10.04 -4.67 -8.44
N PHE A 169 9.08 -5.60 -8.47
CA PHE A 169 8.22 -5.81 -9.61
C PHE A 169 7.38 -4.57 -9.95
N LEU A 170 6.77 -3.96 -8.96
CA LEU A 170 5.97 -2.75 -9.12
C LEU A 170 6.82 -1.57 -9.62
N THR A 171 8.06 -1.44 -9.13
CA THR A 171 9.02 -0.44 -9.60
C THR A 171 9.35 -0.64 -11.09
N ASP A 172 9.65 -1.87 -11.52
CA ASP A 172 9.92 -2.17 -12.93
C ASP A 172 8.71 -1.86 -13.83
N LEU A 173 7.50 -2.15 -13.36
CA LEU A 173 6.28 -1.80 -14.08
C LEU A 173 6.08 -0.28 -14.15
N TYR A 174 6.40 0.44 -13.08
CA TYR A 174 6.29 1.90 -13.07
C TYR A 174 7.31 2.57 -14.00
N VAL A 175 8.55 2.11 -13.97
CA VAL A 175 9.59 2.56 -14.94
C VAL A 175 9.10 2.40 -16.39
N ARG A 176 8.32 1.33 -16.64
CA ARG A 176 7.82 1.04 -17.99
C ARG A 176 6.63 1.90 -18.40
N TYR A 177 5.71 2.20 -17.49
CA TYR A 177 4.41 2.79 -17.82
C TYR A 177 4.23 4.22 -17.31
N GLY A 178 4.93 4.63 -16.24
CA GLY A 178 4.82 5.95 -15.62
C GLY A 178 3.44 6.26 -15.02
N ASP A 179 2.55 5.26 -14.90
CA ASP A 179 1.18 5.41 -14.43
C ASP A 179 0.80 4.23 -13.53
N TRP A 180 0.34 4.51 -12.30
CA TRP A 180 0.05 3.47 -11.32
C TRP A 180 -1.19 2.64 -11.66
N LEU A 181 -2.18 3.17 -12.39
CA LEU A 181 -3.31 2.37 -12.85
C LEU A 181 -2.88 1.34 -13.89
N LEU A 182 -1.95 1.73 -14.78
CA LEU A 182 -1.34 0.80 -15.72
C LEU A 182 -0.46 -0.23 -15.02
N VAL A 183 0.24 0.16 -13.95
CA VAL A 183 1.02 -0.76 -13.12
C VAL A 183 0.11 -1.80 -12.46
N VAL A 184 -1.00 -1.38 -11.85
CA VAL A 184 -1.99 -2.28 -11.24
C VAL A 184 -2.59 -3.23 -12.28
N ALA A 185 -2.91 -2.73 -13.48
CA ALA A 185 -3.39 -3.56 -14.58
C ALA A 185 -2.31 -4.58 -15.03
N ALA A 186 -1.06 -4.13 -15.16
CA ALA A 186 0.06 -4.96 -15.61
C ALA A 186 0.46 -6.01 -14.55
N TYR A 187 0.28 -5.71 -13.27
CA TYR A 187 0.46 -6.69 -12.20
C TYR A 187 -0.46 -7.90 -12.38
N ASN A 188 -1.72 -7.65 -12.73
CA ASN A 188 -2.72 -8.70 -12.93
C ASN A 188 -2.56 -9.44 -14.27
N CYS A 189 -2.53 -8.74 -15.42
CA CYS A 189 -2.53 -9.42 -16.73
C CYS A 189 -1.14 -9.55 -17.36
N GLY A 190 -0.11 -9.07 -16.71
CA GLY A 190 1.24 -9.01 -17.25
C GLY A 190 1.48 -7.81 -18.19
N PRO A 191 2.75 -7.36 -18.27
CA PRO A 191 3.12 -6.17 -19.04
C PRO A 191 2.85 -6.28 -20.54
N GLY A 192 2.92 -7.49 -21.09
CA GLY A 192 2.64 -7.72 -22.52
C GLY A 192 1.21 -7.35 -22.93
N ASN A 193 0.22 -7.63 -22.09
CA ASN A 193 -1.18 -7.32 -22.40
C ASN A 193 -1.44 -5.81 -22.31
N VAL A 194 -0.87 -5.13 -21.30
CA VAL A 194 -0.97 -3.66 -21.21
C VAL A 194 -0.29 -2.98 -22.41
N SER A 195 0.89 -3.43 -22.81
CA SER A 195 1.57 -2.89 -24.00
C SER A 195 0.76 -3.09 -25.29
N LYS A 196 0.11 -4.25 -25.46
CA LYS A 196 -0.81 -4.49 -26.57
C LYS A 196 -2.04 -3.58 -26.53
N ALA A 197 -2.61 -3.34 -25.33
CA ALA A 197 -3.75 -2.45 -25.15
C ALA A 197 -3.37 -1.01 -25.50
N ILE A 198 -2.22 -0.52 -25.03
CA ILE A 198 -1.68 0.81 -25.38
C ILE A 198 -1.54 0.95 -26.90
N LYS A 199 -0.91 -0.04 -27.56
CA LYS A 199 -0.75 -0.02 -29.02
C LYS A 199 -2.08 0.01 -29.78
N LYS A 200 -3.08 -0.72 -29.30
CA LYS A 200 -4.41 -0.75 -29.94
C LYS A 200 -5.21 0.53 -29.70
N CYS A 201 -5.13 1.07 -28.48
CA CYS A 201 -5.86 2.26 -28.08
C CYS A 201 -5.21 3.56 -28.56
N GLY A 202 -3.88 3.57 -28.74
CA GLY A 202 -3.10 4.78 -29.03
C GLY A 202 -2.97 5.74 -27.85
N SER A 203 -3.24 5.27 -26.63
CA SER A 203 -3.22 6.09 -25.41
C SER A 203 -2.64 5.30 -24.23
N THR A 204 -1.96 6.00 -23.32
CA THR A 204 -1.49 5.51 -22.03
C THR A 204 -2.48 5.84 -20.89
N ASP A 205 -3.57 6.51 -21.17
CA ASP A 205 -4.62 6.79 -20.21
C ASP A 205 -5.42 5.50 -19.92
N PHE A 206 -5.35 4.99 -18.69
CA PHE A 206 -6.06 3.77 -18.29
C PHE A 206 -7.55 3.82 -18.64
N TRP A 207 -8.21 4.95 -18.43
CA TRP A 207 -9.66 5.07 -18.64
C TRP A 207 -10.07 4.95 -20.10
N LYS A 208 -9.17 5.30 -21.01
CA LYS A 208 -9.36 5.12 -22.46
C LYS A 208 -9.04 3.70 -22.90
N LEU A 209 -7.90 3.14 -22.38
CA LEU A 209 -7.42 1.84 -22.84
C LEU A 209 -8.05 0.63 -22.13
N GLN A 210 -8.77 0.83 -21.02
CA GLN A 210 -9.32 -0.27 -20.22
C GLN A 210 -10.17 -1.27 -21.02
N TYR A 211 -10.85 -0.84 -22.07
CA TYR A 211 -11.67 -1.70 -22.93
C TYR A 211 -10.86 -2.60 -23.88
N TYR A 212 -9.54 -2.40 -23.94
CA TYR A 212 -8.61 -3.25 -24.69
C TYR A 212 -7.84 -4.22 -23.78
N LEU A 213 -8.10 -4.15 -22.46
CA LEU A 213 -7.58 -5.08 -21.46
C LEU A 213 -8.55 -6.26 -21.30
N PRO A 214 -8.07 -7.40 -20.77
CA PRO A 214 -8.98 -8.43 -20.26
C PRO A 214 -9.93 -7.85 -19.20
N ASP A 215 -11.20 -8.29 -19.22
CA ASP A 215 -12.24 -7.81 -18.29
C ASP A 215 -11.81 -7.96 -16.82
N GLU A 216 -11.09 -9.06 -16.50
CA GLU A 216 -10.55 -9.27 -15.17
C GLU A 216 -9.58 -8.15 -14.76
N SER A 217 -8.71 -7.74 -15.66
CA SER A 217 -7.69 -6.71 -15.36
C SER A 217 -8.29 -5.31 -15.29
N MET A 218 -9.27 -5.01 -16.16
CA MET A 218 -10.05 -3.79 -16.06
C MET A 218 -10.76 -3.71 -14.70
N ASN A 219 -11.35 -4.81 -14.26
CA ASN A 219 -12.04 -4.90 -12.97
C ASN A 219 -11.05 -4.92 -11.79
N HIS A 220 -9.84 -5.47 -11.97
CA HIS A 220 -8.80 -5.51 -10.96
C HIS A 220 -8.38 -4.09 -10.54
N VAL A 221 -8.17 -3.18 -11.49
CA VAL A 221 -7.89 -1.77 -11.20
C VAL A 221 -9.05 -1.13 -10.40
N LYS A 222 -10.30 -1.40 -10.79
CA LYS A 222 -11.46 -0.88 -10.07
C LYS A 222 -11.61 -1.48 -8.66
N LYS A 223 -11.25 -2.76 -8.47
CA LYS A 223 -11.15 -3.39 -7.13
C LYS A 223 -10.07 -2.71 -6.28
N PHE A 224 -8.91 -2.41 -6.88
CA PHE A 224 -7.84 -1.69 -6.19
C PHE A 224 -8.32 -0.32 -5.70
N ILE A 225 -8.97 0.46 -6.56
CA ILE A 225 -9.54 1.77 -6.19
C ILE A 225 -10.58 1.61 -5.07
N GLY A 226 -11.48 0.63 -5.17
CA GLY A 226 -12.49 0.36 -4.15
C GLY A 226 -11.90 -0.09 -2.81
N THR A 227 -10.87 -0.93 -2.83
CA THR A 227 -10.15 -1.38 -1.64
C THR A 227 -9.44 -0.21 -0.96
N HIS A 228 -8.69 0.58 -1.74
CA HIS A 228 -8.06 1.79 -1.25
C HIS A 228 -9.07 2.74 -0.60
N TYR A 229 -10.21 2.96 -1.26
CA TYR A 229 -11.28 3.80 -0.72
C TYR A 229 -11.83 3.30 0.63
N ILE A 230 -12.02 1.98 0.80
CA ILE A 230 -12.51 1.39 2.06
C ILE A 230 -11.50 1.55 3.19
N PHE A 231 -10.21 1.37 2.91
CA PHE A 231 -9.18 1.39 3.94
C PHE A 231 -8.72 2.80 4.30
N GLU A 232 -8.58 3.69 3.32
CA GLU A 232 -8.06 5.04 3.50
C GLU A 232 -9.16 6.11 3.59
N GLY A 233 -10.40 5.76 3.24
CA GLY A 233 -11.47 6.73 3.14
C GLY A 233 -11.25 7.75 2.03
N GLU A 234 -11.86 8.93 2.14
CA GLU A 234 -11.79 10.00 1.13
C GLU A 234 -10.47 10.81 1.19
N GLY A 235 -9.34 10.13 1.16
CA GLY A 235 -8.02 10.76 1.17
C GLY A 235 -7.32 10.73 2.52
N GLY A 236 -7.69 9.79 3.37
CA GLY A 236 -6.93 9.49 4.59
C GLY A 236 -5.54 8.95 4.25
N VAL A 237 -4.56 9.37 5.02
CA VAL A 237 -3.16 8.89 4.92
C VAL A 237 -2.99 7.58 5.69
N THR A 238 -4.07 7.07 6.30
CA THR A 238 -4.07 5.91 7.18
C THR A 238 -5.19 4.95 6.82
N THR A 239 -5.20 3.78 7.43
CA THR A 239 -6.25 2.75 7.29
C THR A 239 -7.57 3.12 7.99
N LEU A 240 -7.84 4.40 8.22
CA LEU A 240 -9.02 4.90 8.92
C LEU A 240 -10.16 5.22 7.95
N THR A 241 -11.39 4.88 8.31
CA THR A 241 -12.59 5.35 7.62
C THR A 241 -12.83 6.85 7.89
N LYS A 242 -13.78 7.46 7.17
CA LYS A 242 -14.16 8.87 7.37
C LYS A 242 -14.65 9.13 8.79
N GLU A 243 -15.38 8.19 9.39
CA GLU A 243 -15.81 8.25 10.78
C GLU A 243 -14.63 8.09 11.73
N GLU A 244 -13.75 7.10 11.48
CA GLU A 244 -12.53 6.90 12.25
C GLU A 244 -11.56 8.08 12.07
N LEU A 245 -11.51 8.70 10.87
CA LEU A 245 -10.78 9.95 10.62
C LEU A 245 -11.45 11.15 11.31
N LYS A 246 -12.79 11.21 11.34
CA LYS A 246 -13.50 12.22 12.14
C LYS A 246 -13.26 11.99 13.62
N ASP A 247 -13.29 10.76 14.10
CA ASP A 247 -13.01 10.42 15.49
C ASP A 247 -11.51 10.61 15.81
N ALA A 248 -10.61 10.28 14.89
CA ALA A 248 -9.20 10.60 14.99
C ALA A 248 -8.96 12.10 14.80
N ALA A 249 -9.69 12.79 13.91
CA ALA A 249 -9.63 14.24 13.75
C ALA A 249 -10.39 14.98 14.87
N LEU A 250 -11.41 14.40 15.47
CA LEU A 250 -11.98 14.86 16.74
C LEU A 250 -11.00 14.61 17.89
N THR A 251 -10.13 13.60 17.80
CA THR A 251 -8.97 13.41 18.69
C THR A 251 -7.77 14.25 18.28
N THR A 252 -7.63 14.65 17.02
CA THR A 252 -6.53 15.51 16.50
C THR A 252 -6.92 16.98 16.37
N ASN A 253 -8.21 17.31 16.17
CA ASN A 253 -8.80 18.64 16.31
C ASN A 253 -9.43 18.83 17.70
N ILE A 254 -8.85 18.24 18.71
CA ILE A 254 -9.04 18.79 20.04
C ILE A 254 -8.27 20.10 20.00
N ASN A 255 -8.99 21.13 19.58
CA ASN A 255 -8.54 22.48 19.63
C ASN A 255 -8.03 22.74 21.05
N LEU A 256 -6.71 22.82 21.19
CA LEU A 256 -6.15 23.46 22.36
C LEU A 256 -6.77 24.85 22.39
N SER A 257 -7.36 25.24 23.50
CA SER A 257 -7.88 26.55 23.66
C SER A 257 -6.77 27.59 23.43
N LYS A 258 -7.13 28.83 23.16
CA LYS A 258 -6.13 29.89 22.98
C LYS A 258 -5.22 30.02 24.21
N ASP A 259 -5.76 29.71 25.38
CA ASP A 259 -5.01 29.76 26.65
C ASP A 259 -4.06 28.58 26.77
N GLU A 260 -4.50 27.36 26.44
CA GLU A 260 -3.63 26.16 26.40
C GLU A 260 -2.49 26.29 25.38
N LEU A 261 -2.75 26.91 24.22
CA LEU A 261 -1.70 27.21 23.24
C LEU A 261 -0.70 28.20 23.77
N LYS A 262 -1.16 29.22 24.51
CA LYS A 262 -0.32 30.30 25.07
C LYS A 262 0.53 29.79 26.24
N GLU A 263 0.01 28.83 27.03
CA GLU A 263 0.69 28.24 28.18
C GLU A 263 1.53 26.99 27.78
N SER A 264 1.47 26.57 26.54
CA SER A 264 2.26 25.43 26.06
C SER A 264 3.61 25.88 25.51
N LYS A 265 4.63 25.01 25.69
CA LYS A 265 5.96 25.14 25.10
C LYS A 265 6.12 24.10 23.99
N VAL A 266 6.91 24.45 22.96
CA VAL A 266 7.26 23.55 21.87
C VAL A 266 8.76 23.28 21.94
N LEU A 267 9.13 22.00 21.81
CA LEU A 267 10.51 21.55 21.80
C LEU A 267 10.72 20.56 20.65
N LYS A 268 11.65 20.85 19.75
CA LYS A 268 12.05 19.87 18.75
C LYS A 268 12.88 18.78 19.41
N ILE A 269 12.39 17.55 19.32
CA ILE A 269 13.07 16.34 19.81
C ILE A 269 13.46 15.45 18.65
N SER A 270 14.53 14.68 18.80
CA SER A 270 14.98 13.69 17.84
C SER A 270 15.37 12.42 18.58
N GLY A 271 15.04 11.26 18.00
CA GLY A 271 15.25 9.95 18.59
C GLY A 271 14.00 9.09 18.63
N ARG A 272 14.13 7.87 19.11
CA ARG A 272 13.05 6.89 19.20
C ARG A 272 12.29 7.04 20.53
N TYR A 273 11.38 8.00 20.59
CA TYR A 273 10.46 8.18 21.71
C TYR A 273 9.14 7.47 21.46
N TYR A 274 8.44 7.09 22.55
CA TYR A 274 7.13 6.48 22.52
C TYR A 274 6.14 7.27 23.37
N ALA A 275 4.97 7.62 22.82
CA ALA A 275 4.00 8.51 23.46
C ALA A 275 3.56 8.04 24.86
N ALA A 276 3.25 6.75 25.02
CA ALA A 276 2.86 6.18 26.31
C ALA A 276 3.95 6.31 27.39
N VAL A 277 5.23 6.17 27.00
CA VAL A 277 6.35 6.33 27.91
C VAL A 277 6.54 7.80 28.32
N ILE A 278 6.45 8.71 27.35
CA ILE A 278 6.50 10.14 27.66
C ILE A 278 5.36 10.50 28.63
N ALA A 279 4.11 10.15 28.28
CA ALA A 279 2.93 10.43 29.07
C ALA A 279 3.06 9.94 30.52
N LYS A 280 3.55 8.72 30.70
CA LYS A 280 3.84 8.12 32.01
C LYS A 280 4.79 8.99 32.84
N HIS A 281 5.93 9.37 32.28
CA HIS A 281 6.99 10.10 33.00
C HIS A 281 6.66 11.57 33.25
N ILE A 282 5.75 12.16 32.48
CA ILE A 282 5.28 13.52 32.70
C ILE A 282 3.98 13.58 33.50
N LEU A 283 3.51 12.42 34.01
CA LEU A 283 2.26 12.33 34.78
C LEU A 283 1.06 12.93 34.02
N MET A 284 0.89 12.52 32.78
CA MET A 284 -0.20 12.92 31.88
C MET A 284 -0.87 11.67 31.34
N SER A 285 -2.18 11.69 31.08
CA SER A 285 -2.81 10.58 30.36
C SER A 285 -2.35 10.55 28.92
N GLU A 286 -2.24 9.35 28.31
CA GLU A 286 -1.87 9.21 26.90
C GLU A 286 -2.87 9.93 25.98
N LYS A 287 -4.16 9.92 26.35
CA LYS A 287 -5.22 10.67 25.64
C LYS A 287 -4.93 12.18 25.64
N GLU A 288 -4.53 12.71 26.78
CA GLU A 288 -4.21 14.13 26.92
C GLU A 288 -2.90 14.46 26.19
N PHE A 289 -1.88 13.61 26.28
CA PHE A 289 -0.63 13.75 25.53
C PHE A 289 -0.89 13.82 24.02
N ASN A 290 -1.70 12.90 23.49
CA ASN A 290 -2.05 12.84 22.07
C ASN A 290 -2.90 14.06 21.65
N ARG A 291 -3.62 14.70 22.56
CA ARG A 291 -4.31 15.97 22.34
C ARG A 291 -3.33 17.12 22.03
N TYR A 292 -2.23 17.18 22.73
CA TYR A 292 -1.16 18.16 22.49
C TYR A 292 -0.27 17.75 21.30
N ASN A 293 -0.14 16.46 21.03
CA ASN A 293 0.81 15.87 20.09
C ASN A 293 0.14 14.83 19.18
N PRO A 294 -0.75 15.28 18.28
CA PRO A 294 -1.45 14.37 17.39
C PRO A 294 -0.49 13.66 16.45
N GLY A 295 -0.67 12.34 16.27
CA GLY A 295 0.14 11.54 15.35
C GLY A 295 1.59 11.31 15.80
N PHE A 296 1.93 11.60 17.05
CA PHE A 296 3.29 11.58 17.57
C PHE A 296 4.09 10.31 17.22
N ASN A 297 3.54 9.13 17.56
CA ASN A 297 4.26 7.87 17.35
C ASN A 297 4.54 7.60 15.86
N SER A 298 3.59 7.92 14.99
CA SER A 298 3.74 7.73 13.55
C SER A 298 4.74 8.71 12.95
N GLU A 299 4.65 9.97 13.33
CA GLU A 299 5.51 11.02 12.76
C GLU A 299 6.97 10.87 13.21
N ILE A 300 7.21 10.61 14.50
CA ILE A 300 8.57 10.42 15.02
C ILE A 300 9.21 9.13 14.51
N ALA A 301 8.42 8.09 14.23
CA ALA A 301 8.91 6.86 13.64
C ALA A 301 9.38 7.05 12.18
N ILE A 302 8.69 7.92 11.43
CA ILE A 302 8.98 8.21 10.02
C ILE A 302 10.10 9.23 9.87
N SER A 303 10.00 10.36 10.59
CA SER A 303 10.91 11.51 10.42
C SER A 303 12.14 11.46 11.34
N GLY A 304 12.11 10.61 12.38
CA GLY A 304 13.14 10.60 13.43
C GLY A 304 13.15 11.83 14.33
N SER A 305 12.24 12.77 14.10
CA SER A 305 12.13 14.00 14.89
C SER A 305 10.67 14.47 15.00
N TYR A 306 10.34 15.23 16.04
CA TYR A 306 8.99 15.75 16.28
C TYR A 306 9.03 17.08 17.00
N GLU A 307 8.07 17.99 16.73
CA GLU A 307 7.86 19.22 17.48
C GLU A 307 6.93 18.95 18.67
N LEU A 308 7.51 18.46 19.77
CA LEU A 308 6.79 18.09 20.98
C LEU A 308 6.20 19.35 21.62
N ARG A 309 4.87 19.37 21.79
CA ARG A 309 4.13 20.44 22.48
C ARG A 309 3.61 19.92 23.83
N LEU A 310 3.88 20.65 24.90
CA LEU A 310 3.40 20.30 26.25
C LEU A 310 3.11 21.57 27.04
N PRO A 311 2.21 21.54 28.05
CA PRO A 311 2.13 22.57 29.07
C PRO A 311 3.49 22.79 29.71
N GLU A 312 3.81 23.99 30.10
CA GLU A 312 5.14 24.36 30.63
C GLU A 312 5.59 23.48 31.81
N SER A 313 4.70 23.18 32.74
CA SER A 313 4.98 22.27 33.86
C SER A 313 5.34 20.86 33.40
N LYS A 314 4.68 20.33 32.36
CA LYS A 314 4.91 19.00 31.78
C LYS A 314 6.16 18.97 30.90
N MET A 315 6.48 20.07 30.23
CA MET A 315 7.74 20.23 29.51
C MET A 315 8.96 20.18 30.44
N ASN A 316 8.84 20.79 31.63
CA ASN A 316 9.89 20.71 32.63
C ASN A 316 10.10 19.27 33.12
N LEU A 317 9.02 18.51 33.39
CA LEU A 317 9.11 17.08 33.72
C LEU A 317 9.75 16.26 32.60
N PHE A 318 9.38 16.53 31.36
CA PHE A 318 9.99 15.87 30.20
C PHE A 318 11.48 16.12 30.11
N ASN A 319 11.91 17.36 30.24
CA ASN A 319 13.33 17.72 30.17
C ASN A 319 14.14 17.06 31.31
N ASN A 320 13.61 16.99 32.51
CA ASN A 320 14.25 16.34 33.65
C ASN A 320 14.37 14.83 33.47
N ASN A 321 13.41 14.20 32.78
CA ASN A 321 13.33 12.76 32.62
C ASN A 321 13.76 12.29 31.20
N LYS A 322 14.23 13.18 30.32
CA LYS A 322 14.45 12.93 28.91
C LYS A 322 15.28 11.66 28.62
N THR A 323 16.36 11.45 29.36
CA THR A 323 17.24 10.29 29.17
C THR A 323 16.56 8.99 29.57
N ILE A 324 15.81 9.00 30.68
CA ILE A 324 15.06 7.82 31.18
C ILE A 324 13.94 7.47 30.19
N ILE A 325 13.21 8.48 29.75
CA ILE A 325 12.13 8.35 28.76
C ILE A 325 12.65 7.72 27.46
N LEU A 326 13.78 8.22 26.95
CA LEU A 326 14.38 7.68 25.72
C LEU A 326 14.81 6.23 25.89
N LYS A 327 15.47 5.90 27.01
CA LYS A 327 15.87 4.52 27.31
C LYS A 327 14.68 3.59 27.40
N GLU A 328 13.66 3.93 28.19
CA GLU A 328 12.46 3.08 28.34
C GLU A 328 11.69 2.94 27.02
N SER A 329 11.62 4.01 26.21
CA SER A 329 11.01 3.96 24.90
C SER A 329 11.75 2.98 23.97
N MET A 330 13.06 2.98 23.99
CA MET A 330 13.87 2.02 23.22
C MET A 330 13.68 0.59 23.71
N ASP A 331 13.67 0.37 25.03
CA ASP A 331 13.46 -0.97 25.62
C ASP A 331 12.09 -1.53 25.24
N GLN A 332 11.04 -0.71 25.25
CA GLN A 332 9.70 -1.13 24.81
C GLN A 332 9.64 -1.46 23.29
N LEU A 333 10.30 -0.66 22.46
CA LEU A 333 10.36 -0.92 21.02
C LEU A 333 11.12 -2.21 20.69
N LEU A 334 12.16 -2.53 21.46
CA LEU A 334 12.90 -3.79 21.31
C LEU A 334 12.10 -5.00 21.81
N ALA A 335 11.30 -4.84 22.86
CA ALA A 335 10.44 -5.90 23.42
C ALA A 335 9.23 -6.24 22.52
N THR A 336 8.76 -5.28 21.72
CA THR A 336 7.62 -5.49 20.79
C THR A 336 8.07 -5.95 19.40
N GLY A 337 9.35 -5.95 19.12
CA GLY A 337 9.97 -6.35 17.83
C GLY A 337 10.58 -7.76 17.84
N SER A 338 10.36 -8.57 18.89
CA SER A 338 10.81 -9.96 19.00
C SER A 338 9.69 -10.97 18.85
#